data_2f25b15955382532450748e746585f1e
#
_entry.id   2f25b15955382532450748e746585f1e
#
_cell.length_a   1.000
_cell.length_b   1.000
_cell.length_c   1.000
_cell.angle_alpha   90.00
_cell.angle_beta   90.00
_cell.angle_gamma   90.00
#
_symmetry.space_group_name_H-M   'P 1'
#
loop_
_entity.id
_entity.type
_entity.pdbx_description
1 polymer ?
#
loop_
_entity_poly.entity_id
_entity_poly.type
_entity_poly.pdbx_seq_one_letter_code
_entity_poly.pdbx_strand_id
1 'polypeptide(L)'
;MKAFLDTSVLVATFYADHEHHQPSIDLFLRLGKHDACCGAHSLAEVYATLTGMPAPRRVSGDQALLFLGNIRDQVTLVALDEHEYVQVTEAAAAAGLAGGAIYDAILGQCALKANAEVIYTWNTHDFLRLPQPISGRVSTPDRL
;
A
#
# COMPACT_ATOMS: atom_id res chain seq x y z
N MET A 1 13.76 6.78 -3.40
CA MET A 1 12.96 6.17 -2.31
C MET A 1 13.24 4.68 -2.27
N LYS A 2 13.47 4.12 -1.09
CA LYS A 2 13.89 2.73 -0.98
C LYS A 2 12.72 1.75 -1.08
N ALA A 3 11.65 2.03 -0.37
CA ALA A 3 10.53 1.11 -0.24
C ALA A 3 9.18 1.82 -0.43
N PHE A 4 8.26 1.11 -1.08
CA PHE A 4 6.84 1.46 -1.13
C PHE A 4 6.08 0.40 -0.33
N LEU A 5 5.18 0.83 0.54
CA LEU A 5 4.35 -0.06 1.36
C LEU A 5 2.92 -0.08 0.81
N ASP A 6 2.49 -1.25 0.36
CA ASP A 6 1.11 -1.47 -0.06
C ASP A 6 0.16 -1.44 1.14
N THR A 7 -1.12 -1.17 0.90
CA THR A 7 -2.17 -1.17 1.90
C THR A 7 -2.17 -2.44 2.74
N SER A 8 -1.96 -3.61 2.13
CA SER A 8 -1.94 -4.90 2.86
C SER A 8 -0.88 -4.94 3.95
N VAL A 9 0.28 -4.32 3.73
CA VAL A 9 1.35 -4.22 4.73
C VAL A 9 0.95 -3.26 5.84
N LEU A 10 0.35 -2.13 5.49
CA LEU A 10 -0.11 -1.15 6.48
C LEU A 10 -1.21 -1.71 7.39
N VAL A 11 -2.18 -2.41 6.80
CA VAL A 11 -3.23 -3.08 7.60
C VAL A 11 -2.62 -4.10 8.56
N ALA A 12 -1.71 -4.94 8.08
CA ALA A 12 -1.03 -5.93 8.92
C ALA A 12 -0.19 -5.29 10.03
N THR A 13 0.37 -4.11 9.77
CA THR A 13 1.15 -3.35 10.76
C THR A 13 0.28 -2.93 11.96
N PHE A 14 -0.95 -2.49 11.71
CA PHE A 14 -1.82 -1.94 12.77
C PHE A 14 -2.85 -2.93 13.31
N TYR A 15 -2.99 -4.08 12.68
CA TYR A 15 -3.89 -5.12 13.17
C TYR A 15 -3.08 -6.25 13.82
N ALA A 16 -3.01 -6.24 15.16
CA ALA A 16 -2.12 -7.11 15.93
C ALA A 16 -2.40 -8.62 15.73
N ASP A 17 -3.65 -9.00 15.45
CA ASP A 17 -4.03 -10.40 15.23
C ASP A 17 -3.83 -10.88 13.79
N HIS A 18 -3.34 -10.01 12.91
CA HIS A 18 -3.09 -10.36 11.52
C HIS A 18 -1.95 -11.39 11.44
N GLU A 19 -2.11 -12.42 10.58
CA GLU A 19 -1.08 -13.47 10.42
C GLU A 19 0.30 -12.92 10.01
N HIS A 20 0.34 -11.79 9.32
CA HIS A 20 1.57 -11.14 8.87
C HIS A 20 1.94 -9.91 9.70
N HIS A 21 1.38 -9.77 10.89
CA HIS A 21 1.60 -8.60 11.73
C HIS A 21 3.07 -8.37 12.06
N GLN A 22 3.77 -9.39 12.57
CA GLN A 22 5.12 -9.22 13.08
C GLN A 22 6.12 -8.77 12.01
N PRO A 23 6.21 -9.42 10.84
CA PRO A 23 7.13 -8.93 9.81
C PRO A 23 6.74 -7.57 9.27
N SER A 24 5.45 -7.24 9.25
CA SER A 24 4.98 -5.93 8.77
C SER A 24 5.36 -4.80 9.71
N ILE A 25 5.12 -4.96 11.02
CA ILE A 25 5.49 -3.93 11.99
C ILE A 25 7.00 -3.80 12.12
N ASP A 26 7.74 -4.88 12.04
CA ASP A 26 9.20 -4.83 12.07
C ASP A 26 9.76 -4.03 10.89
N LEU A 27 9.22 -4.24 9.70
CA LEU A 27 9.58 -3.45 8.52
C LEU A 27 9.20 -1.99 8.70
N PHE A 28 7.96 -1.73 9.11
CA PHE A 28 7.45 -0.36 9.28
C PHE A 28 8.30 0.45 10.24
N LEU A 29 8.70 -0.14 11.37
CA LEU A 29 9.50 0.56 12.39
C LEU A 29 10.94 0.82 11.97
N ARG A 30 11.49 0.02 11.04
CA ARG A 30 12.87 0.23 10.55
C ARG A 30 12.97 1.33 9.51
N LEU A 31 11.87 1.65 8.83
CA LEU A 31 11.86 2.60 7.73
C LEU A 31 11.53 4.00 8.24
N GLY A 32 12.10 5.02 7.62
CA GLY A 32 11.81 6.42 7.91
C GLY A 32 11.25 7.13 6.67
N LYS A 33 10.88 8.40 6.82
CA LYS A 33 10.27 9.20 5.75
C LYS A 33 11.13 9.30 4.49
N HIS A 34 12.45 9.26 4.65
CA HIS A 34 13.38 9.34 3.52
C HIS A 34 13.56 8.00 2.82
N ASP A 35 13.16 6.92 3.47
CA ASP A 35 13.36 5.55 2.96
C ASP A 35 12.08 4.93 2.44
N ALA A 36 10.92 5.34 2.95
CA ALA A 36 9.65 4.68 2.68
C ALA A 36 8.55 5.64 2.29
N CYS A 37 7.66 5.15 1.44
CA CYS A 37 6.45 5.85 1.02
C CYS A 37 5.28 4.88 0.92
N CYS A 38 4.09 5.43 0.85
CA CYS A 38 2.88 4.70 0.49
C CYS A 38 1.99 5.61 -0.35
N GLY A 39 0.98 5.05 -0.99
CA GLY A 39 0.01 5.84 -1.72
C GLY A 39 -0.92 6.60 -0.78
N ALA A 40 -1.24 7.86 -1.09
CA ALA A 40 -2.24 8.61 -0.34
C ALA A 40 -3.59 7.88 -0.32
N HIS A 41 -3.92 7.18 -1.40
CA HIS A 41 -5.12 6.34 -1.50
C HIS A 41 -5.15 5.24 -0.42
N SER A 42 -4.00 4.75 0.02
CA SER A 42 -3.91 3.74 1.07
C SER A 42 -4.50 4.22 2.40
N LEU A 43 -4.52 5.53 2.67
CA LEU A 43 -5.17 6.06 3.87
C LEU A 43 -6.65 5.69 3.90
N ALA A 44 -7.35 5.87 2.78
CA ALA A 44 -8.75 5.51 2.67
C ALA A 44 -8.96 4.00 2.75
N GLU A 45 -8.10 3.22 2.12
CA GLU A 45 -8.20 1.77 2.14
C GLU A 45 -7.93 1.17 3.53
N VAL A 46 -6.94 1.68 4.25
CA VAL A 46 -6.67 1.26 5.64
C VAL A 46 -7.88 1.58 6.52
N TYR A 47 -8.41 2.79 6.41
CA TYR A 47 -9.61 3.19 7.15
C TYR A 47 -10.79 2.25 6.86
N ALA A 48 -11.08 2.03 5.58
CA ALA A 48 -12.19 1.18 5.17
C ALA A 48 -12.02 -0.27 5.67
N THR A 49 -10.83 -0.82 5.56
CA THR A 49 -10.55 -2.20 5.97
C THR A 49 -10.71 -2.37 7.48
N LEU A 50 -10.09 -1.49 8.27
CA LEU A 50 -10.10 -1.63 9.73
C LEU A 50 -11.48 -1.35 10.34
N THR A 51 -12.17 -0.33 9.87
CA THR A 51 -13.50 0.02 10.38
C THR A 51 -14.60 -0.89 9.81
N GLY A 52 -14.34 -1.59 8.72
CA GLY A 52 -15.28 -2.51 8.08
C GLY A 52 -15.19 -3.95 8.56
N MET A 53 -14.28 -4.28 9.48
CA MET A 53 -14.16 -5.64 10.01
C MET A 53 -15.41 -6.03 10.82
N PRO A 54 -15.76 -7.34 10.85
CA PRO A 54 -16.84 -7.81 11.71
C PRO A 54 -16.50 -7.59 13.19
N ALA A 55 -17.52 -7.24 14.01
CA ALA A 55 -17.33 -7.21 15.46
C ALA A 55 -16.99 -8.64 15.96
N PRO A 56 -16.13 -8.80 16.99
CA PRO A 56 -15.50 -7.76 17.82
C PRO A 56 -14.20 -7.18 17.26
N ARG A 57 -13.78 -7.56 16.05
CA ARG A 57 -12.49 -7.15 15.47
C ARG A 57 -12.49 -5.72 14.95
N ARG A 58 -13.68 -5.14 14.80
CA ARG A 58 -13.85 -3.80 14.20
C ARG A 58 -13.13 -2.73 14.99
N VAL A 59 -12.33 -1.96 14.28
CA VAL A 59 -11.64 -0.79 14.80
C VAL A 59 -12.57 0.41 14.71
N SER A 60 -12.58 1.28 15.74
CA SER A 60 -13.36 2.52 15.70
C SER A 60 -12.76 3.52 14.72
N GLY A 61 -13.58 4.46 14.23
CA GLY A 61 -13.08 5.53 13.38
C GLY A 61 -11.99 6.37 14.05
N ASP A 62 -12.15 6.68 15.32
CA ASP A 62 -11.14 7.45 16.08
C ASP A 62 -9.82 6.70 16.20
N GLN A 63 -9.86 5.40 16.45
CA GLN A 63 -8.65 4.59 16.50
C GLN A 63 -8.00 4.48 15.13
N ALA A 64 -8.79 4.32 14.07
CA ALA A 64 -8.27 4.30 12.71
C ALA A 64 -7.55 5.61 12.38
N LEU A 65 -8.07 6.76 12.81
CA LEU A 65 -7.41 8.06 12.60
C LEU A 65 -6.05 8.13 13.30
N LEU A 66 -5.90 7.51 14.47
CA LEU A 66 -4.59 7.43 15.14
C LEU A 66 -3.60 6.62 14.30
N PHE A 67 -4.03 5.51 13.74
CA PHE A 67 -3.18 4.70 12.86
C PHE A 67 -2.78 5.48 11.60
N LEU A 68 -3.72 6.20 10.98
CA LEU A 68 -3.40 7.04 9.82
C LEU A 68 -2.39 8.13 10.18
N GLY A 69 -2.49 8.71 11.38
CA GLY A 69 -1.51 9.67 11.89
C GLY A 69 -0.12 9.06 12.00
N ASN A 70 -0.03 7.82 12.50
CA ASN A 70 1.24 7.10 12.60
C ASN A 70 1.85 6.83 11.21
N ILE A 71 1.02 6.47 10.23
CA ILE A 71 1.47 6.29 8.85
C ILE A 71 2.07 7.59 8.32
N ARG A 72 1.35 8.72 8.50
CA ARG A 72 1.80 10.03 8.01
C ARG A 72 3.10 10.49 8.68
N ASP A 73 3.31 10.11 9.92
CA ASP A 73 4.54 10.47 10.65
C ASP A 73 5.73 9.61 10.23
N GLN A 74 5.49 8.36 9.84
CA GLN A 74 6.54 7.38 9.57
C GLN A 74 6.98 7.35 8.11
N VAL A 75 6.07 7.56 7.15
CA VAL A 75 6.36 7.41 5.72
C VAL A 75 5.88 8.63 4.93
N THR A 76 6.42 8.78 3.73
CA THR A 76 6.01 9.83 2.79
C THR A 76 4.76 9.36 2.03
N LEU A 77 3.76 10.23 1.92
CA LEU A 77 2.57 9.95 1.11
C LEU A 77 2.79 10.40 -0.32
N VAL A 78 2.39 9.56 -1.28
CA VAL A 78 2.48 9.83 -2.71
C VAL A 78 1.07 9.84 -3.30
N ALA A 79 0.72 10.93 -3.98
CA ALA A 79 -0.56 11.06 -4.67
C ALA A 79 -0.35 11.24 -6.16
N LEU A 80 -1.31 10.78 -6.96
CA LEU A 80 -1.34 11.02 -8.40
C LEU A 80 -2.14 12.29 -8.67
N ASP A 81 -1.71 13.04 -9.68
CA ASP A 81 -2.50 14.16 -10.19
C ASP A 81 -3.54 13.68 -11.22
N GLU A 82 -4.35 14.60 -11.72
CA GLU A 82 -5.40 14.30 -12.70
C GLU A 82 -4.85 13.57 -13.93
N HIS A 83 -3.77 14.08 -14.50
CA HIS A 83 -3.16 13.53 -15.70
C HIS A 83 -2.65 12.10 -15.46
N GLU A 84 -2.02 11.90 -14.31
CA GLU A 84 -1.51 10.57 -13.93
C GLU A 84 -2.65 9.56 -13.73
N TYR A 85 -3.78 9.98 -13.16
CA TYR A 85 -4.97 9.12 -13.06
C TYR A 85 -5.48 8.69 -14.44
N VAL A 86 -5.57 9.62 -15.37
CA VAL A 86 -5.98 9.29 -16.75
C VAL A 86 -5.03 8.28 -17.38
N GLN A 87 -3.72 8.51 -17.24
CA GLN A 87 -2.71 7.60 -17.79
C GLN A 87 -2.80 6.19 -17.20
N VAL A 88 -2.99 6.08 -15.87
CA VAL A 88 -3.11 4.78 -15.21
C VAL A 88 -4.34 4.02 -15.69
N THR A 89 -5.49 4.70 -15.83
CA THR A 89 -6.72 4.06 -16.30
C THR A 89 -6.60 3.60 -17.75
N GLU A 90 -5.96 4.38 -18.61
CA GLU A 90 -5.71 4.00 -20.00
C GLU A 90 -4.79 2.79 -20.08
N ALA A 91 -3.70 2.80 -19.29
CA ALA A 91 -2.76 1.68 -19.25
C ALA A 91 -3.40 0.40 -18.69
N ALA A 92 -4.26 0.53 -17.68
CA ALA A 92 -5.00 -0.59 -17.11
C ALA A 92 -5.93 -1.22 -18.14
N ALA A 93 -6.65 -0.40 -18.89
CA ALA A 93 -7.52 -0.88 -19.97
C ALA A 93 -6.74 -1.63 -21.03
N ALA A 94 -5.59 -1.07 -21.46
CA ALA A 94 -4.70 -1.69 -22.46
C ALA A 94 -4.13 -3.02 -21.97
N ALA A 95 -3.88 -3.16 -20.66
CA ALA A 95 -3.35 -4.38 -20.05
C ALA A 95 -4.44 -5.41 -19.72
N GLY A 96 -5.72 -5.10 -19.96
CA GLY A 96 -6.83 -6.00 -19.66
C GLY A 96 -7.16 -6.10 -18.18
N LEU A 97 -6.72 -5.13 -17.36
CA LEU A 97 -7.04 -5.09 -15.93
C LEU A 97 -8.48 -4.61 -15.72
N ALA A 98 -9.23 -5.29 -14.87
CA ALA A 98 -10.64 -4.99 -14.64
C ALA A 98 -10.96 -4.91 -13.15
N GLY A 99 -12.03 -4.15 -12.81
CA GLY A 99 -12.54 -4.05 -11.45
C GLY A 99 -11.50 -3.51 -10.48
N GLY A 100 -11.37 -4.16 -9.33
CA GLY A 100 -10.49 -3.72 -8.25
C GLY A 100 -9.00 -3.69 -8.59
N ALA A 101 -8.59 -4.32 -9.68
CA ALA A 101 -7.19 -4.28 -10.11
C ALA A 101 -6.72 -2.85 -10.42
N ILE A 102 -7.63 -1.93 -10.71
CA ILE A 102 -7.28 -0.51 -10.92
C ILE A 102 -6.65 0.12 -9.68
N TYR A 103 -7.09 -0.27 -8.48
CA TYR A 103 -6.53 0.29 -7.24
C TYR A 103 -5.08 -0.14 -7.03
N ASP A 104 -4.76 -1.40 -7.35
CA ASP A 104 -3.38 -1.89 -7.31
C ASP A 104 -2.52 -1.17 -8.36
N ALA A 105 -3.07 -0.93 -9.54
CA ALA A 105 -2.38 -0.18 -10.60
C ALA A 105 -2.08 1.26 -10.15
N ILE A 106 -3.01 1.92 -9.47
CA ILE A 106 -2.82 3.26 -8.91
C ILE A 106 -1.69 3.26 -7.89
N LEU A 107 -1.69 2.31 -6.97
CA LEU A 107 -0.63 2.19 -5.96
C LEU A 107 0.72 1.87 -6.61
N GLY A 108 0.73 0.98 -7.59
CA GLY A 108 1.95 0.68 -8.35
C GLY A 108 2.50 1.93 -9.05
N GLN A 109 1.64 2.75 -9.61
CA GLN A 109 2.07 4.01 -10.23
C GLN A 109 2.61 5.01 -9.20
N CYS A 110 2.05 5.05 -8.00
CA CYS A 110 2.61 5.84 -6.91
C CYS A 110 4.03 5.38 -6.56
N ALA A 111 4.27 4.08 -6.54
CA ALA A 111 5.60 3.53 -6.29
C ALA A 111 6.60 3.96 -7.37
N LEU A 112 6.19 3.95 -8.64
CA LEU A 112 7.04 4.42 -9.74
C LEU A 112 7.29 5.92 -9.65
N LYS A 113 6.27 6.71 -9.34
CA LYS A 113 6.40 8.16 -9.17
C LYS A 113 7.42 8.51 -8.09
N ALA A 114 7.42 7.77 -7.00
CA ALA A 114 8.38 7.94 -5.90
C ALA A 114 9.74 7.29 -6.17
N ASN A 115 9.87 6.62 -7.30
CA ASN A 115 11.07 5.86 -7.67
C ASN A 115 11.48 4.85 -6.60
N ALA A 116 10.51 4.13 -6.06
CA ALA A 116 10.76 3.10 -5.06
C ALA A 116 11.46 1.89 -5.68
N GLU A 117 12.48 1.39 -5.00
CA GLU A 117 13.23 0.22 -5.47
C GLU A 117 12.47 -1.07 -5.24
N VAL A 118 11.73 -1.16 -4.13
CA VAL A 118 10.99 -2.36 -3.73
C VAL A 118 9.55 -1.96 -3.38
N ILE A 119 8.60 -2.79 -3.81
CA ILE A 119 7.18 -2.67 -3.46
C ILE A 119 6.86 -3.83 -2.52
N TYR A 120 6.65 -3.53 -1.25
CA TYR A 120 6.28 -4.54 -0.25
C TYR A 120 4.76 -4.71 -0.22
N THR A 121 4.31 -5.93 -0.41
CA THR A 121 2.90 -6.30 -0.40
C THR A 121 2.70 -7.74 0.05
N TRP A 122 1.57 -8.02 0.71
CA TRP A 122 1.14 -9.40 0.97
C TRP A 122 0.24 -9.92 -0.14
N ASN A 123 -0.24 -9.03 -1.03
CA ASN A 123 -1.05 -9.37 -2.19
C ASN A 123 -0.17 -9.57 -3.43
N THR A 124 0.83 -10.43 -3.32
CA THR A 124 1.83 -10.63 -4.38
C THR A 124 1.20 -11.07 -5.70
N HIS A 125 0.17 -11.93 -5.65
CA HIS A 125 -0.53 -12.39 -6.83
C HIS A 125 -1.08 -11.21 -7.65
N ASP A 126 -1.72 -10.25 -6.98
CA ASP A 126 -2.33 -9.10 -7.65
C ASP A 126 -1.29 -8.15 -8.24
N PHE A 127 -0.21 -7.89 -7.50
CA PHE A 127 0.85 -6.98 -7.96
C PHE A 127 1.72 -7.58 -9.05
N LEU A 128 1.93 -8.91 -9.05
CA LEU A 128 2.70 -9.58 -10.09
C LEU A 128 1.98 -9.58 -11.45
N ARG A 129 0.67 -9.34 -11.49
CA ARG A 129 -0.09 -9.17 -12.74
C ARG A 129 0.10 -7.80 -13.37
N LEU A 130 0.62 -6.83 -12.63
CA LEU A 130 0.84 -5.48 -13.15
C LEU A 130 2.04 -5.47 -14.10
N PRO A 131 2.03 -4.58 -15.13
CA PRO A 131 3.14 -4.47 -16.07
C PRO A 131 4.46 -4.10 -15.41
N GLN A 132 5.57 -4.48 -16.07
CA GLN A 132 6.88 -3.98 -15.67
C GLN A 132 6.93 -2.44 -15.78
N PRO A 133 7.70 -1.74 -14.95
CA PRO A 133 8.64 -2.29 -13.96
C PRO A 133 8.02 -2.63 -12.59
N ILE A 134 6.70 -2.43 -12.40
CA ILE A 134 6.04 -2.66 -11.10
C ILE A 134 6.21 -4.12 -10.65
N SER A 135 5.83 -5.08 -11.50
CA SER A 135 5.89 -6.51 -11.15
C SER A 135 7.30 -6.98 -10.80
N GLY A 136 8.34 -6.37 -11.38
CA GLY A 136 9.72 -6.71 -11.10
C GLY A 136 10.26 -6.19 -9.77
N ARG A 137 9.51 -5.34 -9.06
CA ARG A 137 9.93 -4.73 -7.79
C ARG A 137 9.19 -5.30 -6.58
N VAL A 138 8.32 -6.27 -6.78
CA VAL A 138 7.45 -6.84 -5.73
C VAL A 138 8.24 -7.74 -4.80
N SER A 139 8.01 -7.58 -3.49
CA SER A 139 8.55 -8.46 -2.45
C SER A 139 7.61 -8.51 -1.26
N THR A 140 7.84 -9.43 -0.34
CA THR A 140 7.10 -9.51 0.92
C THR A 140 7.96 -9.02 2.08
N PRO A 141 7.34 -8.47 3.16
CA PRO A 141 8.11 -7.95 4.31
C PRO A 141 9.01 -8.95 5.02
N ASP A 142 8.75 -10.25 4.88
CA ASP A 142 9.55 -11.31 5.48
C ASP A 142 10.81 -11.69 4.67
N ARG A 143 10.99 -11.09 3.50
CA ARG A 143 12.15 -11.31 2.61
C ARG A 143 13.05 -10.09 2.58
N LEU A 144 13.79 -9.90 3.65
CA LEU A 144 14.69 -8.74 3.78
C LEU A 144 16.14 -9.13 3.56
#